data_761040ba85049cfe73b475d9a564a427
#
_entry.id   761040ba85049cfe73b475d9a564a427
#
_cell.length_a   1.000
_cell.length_b   1.000
_cell.length_c   1.000
_cell.angle_alpha   90.00
_cell.angle_beta   90.00
_cell.angle_gamma   90.00
#
_symmetry.space_group_name_H-M   'P 1'
#
loop_
_entity.id
_entity.type
_entity.pdbx_description
1 polymer ?
#
loop_
_entity_poly.entity_id
_entity_poly.type
_entity_poly.pdbx_seq_one_letter_code
_entity_poly.pdbx_strand_id
1 'polypeptide(L)'
;MNNTNLLKTGFVNERFRYYEKLVAELTMMSDMFMRNVLNILECAEYVLRVITENDDLELTEVVVQKDYKNLQGRSAVLDCVAVNGRKEIYDIEVQQEKAGAGPKRLRYHSSIIDAHSLFAGEDFEKLPESKVIFIVDEEVENEVAPILHIKRTVRETGRDYNDKSEIIYINARMKENTDLGRLMHDFHCTKAEDMYSKVLAERVRVLKETQEGVEIMCKEMDKIYQVGEECGKEKGKYETAMKLLELGAREDMIAEAVGHSVEEIKRWKNDMKRQ
;
A
#
# COMPACT_ATOMS: atom_id res chain seq x y z
N MET A 1 -26.65 -31.67 13.50
CA MET A 1 -25.47 -30.85 13.12
C MET A 1 -25.53 -30.69 11.59
N ASN A 2 -25.75 -29.46 11.13
CA ASN A 2 -26.13 -29.19 9.74
C ASN A 2 -24.97 -29.44 8.77
N ASN A 3 -25.21 -30.21 7.71
CA ASN A 3 -24.32 -30.47 6.57
C ASN A 3 -23.69 -29.17 5.97
N THR A 4 -24.37 -28.06 6.10
CA THR A 4 -23.90 -26.73 5.63
C THR A 4 -22.69 -26.22 6.41
N ASN A 5 -22.54 -26.57 7.69
CA ASN A 5 -21.37 -26.15 8.49
C ASN A 5 -20.12 -27.02 8.19
N LEU A 6 -20.32 -28.30 7.88
CA LEU A 6 -19.22 -29.21 7.49
C LEU A 6 -18.63 -28.85 6.11
N LEU A 7 -19.48 -28.45 5.16
CA LEU A 7 -19.02 -27.98 3.86
C LEU A 7 -18.26 -26.64 3.97
N LYS A 8 -18.76 -25.69 4.77
CA LYS A 8 -18.06 -24.42 5.01
C LYS A 8 -16.68 -24.63 5.65
N THR A 9 -16.57 -25.53 6.64
CA THR A 9 -15.28 -25.84 7.29
C THR A 9 -14.30 -26.54 6.33
N GLY A 10 -14.78 -27.41 5.44
CA GLY A 10 -13.95 -28.05 4.43
C GLY A 10 -13.37 -27.04 3.43
N PHE A 11 -14.20 -26.16 2.89
CA PHE A 11 -13.74 -25.09 1.97
C PHE A 11 -12.78 -24.09 2.63
N VAL A 12 -12.99 -23.74 3.90
CA VAL A 12 -12.07 -22.88 4.66
C VAL A 12 -10.70 -23.56 4.80
N ASN A 13 -10.66 -24.85 5.16
CA ASN A 13 -9.40 -25.59 5.31
C ASN A 13 -8.63 -25.73 3.98
N GLU A 14 -9.32 -25.96 2.86
CA GLU A 14 -8.69 -26.02 1.53
C GLU A 14 -8.14 -24.67 1.11
N ARG A 15 -8.86 -23.57 1.39
CA ARG A 15 -8.43 -22.20 1.10
C ARG A 15 -7.19 -21.84 1.91
N PHE A 16 -7.13 -22.17 3.19
CA PHE A 16 -5.96 -21.93 4.03
C PHE A 16 -4.72 -22.70 3.54
N ARG A 17 -4.86 -23.95 3.14
CA ARG A 17 -3.77 -24.72 2.50
C ARG A 17 -3.27 -24.08 1.19
N TYR A 18 -4.16 -23.44 0.45
CA TYR A 18 -3.79 -22.69 -0.74
C TYR A 18 -3.01 -21.43 -0.36
N TYR A 19 -3.44 -20.71 0.68
CA TYR A 19 -2.73 -19.53 1.18
C TYR A 19 -1.33 -19.86 1.70
N GLU A 20 -1.14 -20.96 2.41
CA GLU A 20 0.20 -21.43 2.85
C GLU A 20 1.18 -21.54 1.68
N LYS A 21 0.72 -22.07 0.55
CA LYS A 21 1.56 -22.14 -0.66
C LYS A 21 1.85 -20.76 -1.24
N LEU A 22 0.85 -19.87 -1.26
CA LEU A 22 1.05 -18.51 -1.76
C LEU A 22 2.00 -17.72 -0.86
N VAL A 23 1.90 -17.87 0.47
CA VAL A 23 2.79 -17.20 1.43
C VAL A 23 4.25 -17.55 1.16
N ALA A 24 4.55 -18.80 0.82
CA ALA A 24 5.91 -19.24 0.50
C ALA A 24 6.51 -18.46 -0.70
N GLU A 25 5.67 -18.09 -1.68
CA GLU A 25 6.09 -17.39 -2.90
C GLU A 25 6.08 -15.85 -2.77
N LEU A 26 5.53 -15.29 -1.69
CA LEU A 26 5.50 -13.84 -1.52
C LEU A 26 6.90 -13.26 -1.37
N THR A 27 7.07 -12.06 -1.89
CA THR A 27 8.28 -11.24 -1.73
C THR A 27 7.89 -9.89 -1.13
N MET A 28 8.87 -9.10 -0.70
CA MET A 28 8.62 -7.74 -0.22
C MET A 28 8.14 -6.79 -1.34
N MET A 29 8.16 -7.21 -2.60
CA MET A 29 7.48 -6.51 -3.69
C MET A 29 5.96 -6.70 -3.67
N SER A 30 5.43 -7.60 -2.83
CA SER A 30 4.01 -7.65 -2.50
C SER A 30 3.72 -6.68 -1.35
N ASP A 31 2.86 -5.69 -1.58
CA ASP A 31 2.42 -4.69 -0.62
C ASP A 31 2.00 -5.32 0.73
N MET A 32 1.13 -6.33 0.71
CA MET A 32 0.70 -7.04 1.91
C MET A 32 1.87 -7.65 2.68
N PHE A 33 2.84 -8.28 1.99
CA PHE A 33 3.98 -8.92 2.64
C PHE A 33 4.96 -7.87 3.18
N MET A 34 5.28 -6.85 2.37
CA MET A 34 6.14 -5.73 2.76
C MET A 34 5.63 -5.07 4.05
N ARG A 35 4.33 -4.74 4.13
CA ARG A 35 3.72 -4.14 5.33
C ARG A 35 3.89 -5.01 6.57
N ASN A 36 3.75 -6.34 6.44
CA ASN A 36 3.97 -7.26 7.56
C ASN A 36 5.45 -7.38 7.96
N VAL A 37 6.38 -7.17 7.04
CA VAL A 37 7.82 -7.08 7.36
C VAL A 37 8.13 -5.74 8.03
N LEU A 38 7.73 -4.62 7.42
CA LEU A 38 8.07 -3.27 7.89
C LEU A 38 7.24 -2.81 9.10
N ASN A 39 6.22 -3.57 9.53
CA ASN A 39 5.55 -3.31 10.81
C ASN A 39 6.48 -3.52 12.04
N ILE A 40 7.65 -4.10 11.82
CA ILE A 40 8.70 -4.21 12.83
C ILE A 40 9.64 -3.01 12.66
N LEU A 41 9.81 -2.25 13.72
CA LEU A 41 10.56 -0.98 13.72
C LEU A 41 11.97 -1.16 13.18
N GLU A 42 12.69 -2.20 13.61
CA GLU A 42 14.06 -2.49 13.20
C GLU A 42 14.15 -2.81 11.69
N CYS A 43 13.10 -3.43 11.11
CA CYS A 43 13.05 -3.71 9.67
C CYS A 43 12.86 -2.42 8.86
N ALA A 44 11.92 -1.57 9.26
CA ALA A 44 11.68 -0.28 8.61
C ALA A 44 12.90 0.66 8.76
N GLU A 45 13.53 0.68 9.93
CA GLU A 45 14.73 1.45 10.21
C GLU A 45 15.90 1.03 9.32
N TYR A 46 16.15 -0.29 9.19
CA TYR A 46 17.17 -0.80 8.29
C TYR A 46 16.92 -0.37 6.84
N VAL A 47 15.70 -0.52 6.35
CA VAL A 47 15.33 -0.12 4.97
C VAL A 47 15.55 1.38 4.77
N LEU A 48 15.12 2.22 5.71
CA LEU A 48 15.28 3.67 5.61
C LEU A 48 16.73 4.11 5.74
N ARG A 49 17.55 3.47 6.58
CA ARG A 49 18.99 3.75 6.67
C ARG A 49 19.67 3.56 5.31
N VAL A 50 19.38 2.45 4.63
CA VAL A 50 19.94 2.17 3.31
C VAL A 50 19.45 3.17 2.26
N ILE A 51 18.15 3.49 2.24
CA ILE A 51 17.58 4.40 1.23
C ILE A 51 18.06 5.84 1.42
N THR A 52 18.18 6.28 2.67
CA THR A 52 18.57 7.66 2.99
C THR A 52 20.06 7.84 3.18
N GLU A 53 20.85 6.77 3.07
CA GLU A 53 22.29 6.74 3.35
C GLU A 53 22.62 7.35 4.74
N ASN A 54 21.75 7.08 5.73
CA ASN A 54 21.87 7.62 7.08
C ASN A 54 21.89 6.49 8.12
N ASP A 55 23.08 6.05 8.50
CA ASP A 55 23.27 4.97 9.46
C ASP A 55 22.81 5.34 10.89
N ASP A 56 22.75 6.63 11.20
CA ASP A 56 22.33 7.15 12.51
C ASP A 56 20.83 7.37 12.62
N LEU A 57 20.06 6.99 11.59
CA LEU A 57 18.60 7.13 11.62
C LEU A 57 18.01 6.19 12.66
N GLU A 58 17.26 6.76 13.61
CA GLU A 58 16.53 6.03 14.64
C GLU A 58 15.05 6.36 14.54
N LEU A 59 14.23 5.34 14.33
CA LEU A 59 12.77 5.46 14.27
C LEU A 59 12.17 5.42 15.68
N THR A 60 11.12 6.19 15.87
CA THR A 60 10.31 6.19 17.11
C THR A 60 8.96 5.52 16.92
N GLU A 61 8.47 5.49 15.67
CA GLU A 61 7.15 4.93 15.35
C GLU A 61 7.13 4.39 13.91
N VAL A 62 6.41 3.29 13.72
CA VAL A 62 6.02 2.76 12.41
C VAL A 62 4.54 2.41 12.45
N VAL A 63 3.78 2.87 11.45
CA VAL A 63 2.36 2.56 11.29
C VAL A 63 2.11 2.08 9.87
N VAL A 64 1.65 0.84 9.72
CA VAL A 64 1.26 0.29 8.41
C VAL A 64 -0.22 0.55 8.13
N GLN A 65 -0.57 0.73 6.86
CA GLN A 65 -1.92 1.09 6.40
C GLN A 65 -2.49 2.32 7.13
N LYS A 66 -1.69 3.35 7.27
CA LYS A 66 -2.13 4.59 7.91
C LYS A 66 -3.18 5.30 7.06
N ASP A 67 -4.38 5.43 7.62
CA ASP A 67 -5.52 6.04 6.94
C ASP A 67 -5.53 7.56 7.17
N TYR A 68 -5.30 8.31 6.12
CA TYR A 68 -5.41 9.76 6.10
C TYR A 68 -6.75 10.19 5.50
N LYS A 69 -7.70 10.54 6.37
CA LYS A 69 -9.05 10.96 5.97
C LYS A 69 -9.03 12.38 5.41
N ASN A 70 -9.56 12.55 4.21
CA ASN A 70 -9.83 13.86 3.64
C ASN A 70 -11.35 14.06 3.56
N LEU A 71 -11.90 14.89 4.44
CA LEU A 71 -13.34 15.14 4.53
C LEU A 71 -13.90 15.89 3.31
N GLN A 72 -13.05 16.57 2.53
CA GLN A 72 -13.45 17.37 1.37
C GLN A 72 -13.01 16.76 0.03
N GLY A 73 -12.29 15.63 0.05
CA GLY A 73 -11.73 15.03 -1.14
C GLY A 73 -11.37 13.57 -0.97
N ARG A 74 -10.41 13.13 -1.78
CA ARG A 74 -9.94 11.75 -1.77
C ARG A 74 -9.08 11.47 -0.53
N SER A 75 -9.47 10.52 0.30
CA SER A 75 -8.62 9.96 1.36
C SER A 75 -7.49 9.12 0.76
N ALA A 76 -6.41 8.92 1.50
CA ALA A 76 -5.33 8.01 1.14
C ALA A 76 -5.03 7.07 2.31
N VAL A 77 -4.73 5.83 1.98
CA VAL A 77 -4.13 4.87 2.90
C VAL A 77 -2.70 4.72 2.47
N LEU A 78 -1.76 5.03 3.35
CA LEU A 78 -0.33 4.92 3.10
C LEU A 78 0.17 3.57 3.64
N ASP A 79 1.02 2.89 2.86
CA ASP A 79 1.37 1.51 3.12
C ASP A 79 2.22 1.36 4.38
N CYS A 80 3.28 2.17 4.53
CA CYS A 80 4.13 2.16 5.71
C CYS A 80 4.62 3.57 6.02
N VAL A 81 4.13 4.16 7.10
CA VAL A 81 4.54 5.48 7.58
C VAL A 81 5.44 5.33 8.80
N ALA A 82 6.65 5.84 8.73
CA ALA A 82 7.63 5.84 9.82
C ALA A 82 7.93 7.27 10.27
N VAL A 83 8.24 7.42 11.56
CA VAL A 83 8.61 8.70 12.16
C VAL A 83 9.88 8.51 12.98
N ASN A 84 10.83 9.44 12.87
CA ASN A 84 12.06 9.43 13.66
C ASN A 84 11.99 10.36 14.89
N GLY A 85 13.04 10.36 15.69
CA GLY A 85 13.14 11.21 16.90
C GLY A 85 13.10 12.72 16.64
N ARG A 86 13.35 13.17 15.39
CA ARG A 86 13.22 14.57 14.96
C ARG A 86 11.84 14.90 14.40
N LYS A 87 10.91 13.94 14.45
CA LYS A 87 9.55 14.01 13.85
C LYS A 87 9.54 14.07 12.31
N GLU A 88 10.63 13.72 11.65
CA GLU A 88 10.66 13.55 10.20
C GLU A 88 9.79 12.37 9.82
N ILE A 89 9.02 12.50 8.73
CA ILE A 89 8.02 11.50 8.28
C ILE A 89 8.51 10.85 7.01
N TYR A 90 8.45 9.53 6.98
CA TYR A 90 8.81 8.69 5.84
C TYR A 90 7.59 7.86 5.44
N ASP A 91 7.18 7.94 4.17
CA ASP A 91 6.14 7.11 3.58
C ASP A 91 6.79 6.13 2.60
N ILE A 92 6.69 4.83 2.86
CA ILE A 92 7.27 3.77 2.02
C ILE A 92 6.15 3.02 1.33
N GLU A 93 6.13 3.10 0.01
CA GLU A 93 5.18 2.46 -0.87
C GLU A 93 5.89 1.48 -1.81
N VAL A 94 5.30 0.31 -2.05
CA VAL A 94 5.78 -0.65 -3.06
C VAL A 94 4.77 -0.75 -4.19
N GLN A 95 5.26 -0.64 -5.41
CA GLN A 95 4.42 -0.74 -6.61
C GLN A 95 5.05 -1.69 -7.63
N GLN A 96 4.32 -2.74 -8.00
CA GLN A 96 4.78 -3.68 -9.03
C GLN A 96 4.71 -3.09 -10.44
N GLU A 97 3.81 -2.12 -10.66
CA GLU A 97 3.60 -1.47 -11.94
C GLU A 97 3.80 0.04 -11.85
N LYS A 98 4.47 0.62 -12.85
CA LYS A 98 4.68 2.08 -13.00
C LYS A 98 3.36 2.88 -12.93
N ALA A 99 2.27 2.33 -13.43
CA ALA A 99 0.97 2.99 -13.42
C ALA A 99 0.50 3.38 -12.01
N GLY A 100 0.92 2.62 -10.97
CA GLY A 100 0.66 2.93 -9.57
C GLY A 100 1.55 4.02 -8.97
N ALA A 101 2.67 4.37 -9.62
CA ALA A 101 3.71 5.27 -9.10
C ALA A 101 3.80 6.61 -9.83
N GLY A 102 2.69 7.10 -10.38
CA GLY A 102 2.69 8.36 -11.13
C GLY A 102 3.00 9.60 -10.28
N PRO A 103 3.71 10.62 -10.81
CA PRO A 103 4.18 11.79 -10.05
C PRO A 103 3.08 12.56 -9.30
N LYS A 104 1.86 12.57 -9.86
CA LYS A 104 0.71 13.22 -9.21
C LYS A 104 0.25 12.48 -7.97
N ARG A 105 0.39 11.14 -7.92
CA ARG A 105 0.06 10.35 -6.74
C ARG A 105 1.04 10.64 -5.60
N LEU A 106 2.34 10.65 -5.89
CA LEU A 106 3.38 10.94 -4.88
C LEU A 106 3.24 12.34 -4.32
N ARG A 107 2.98 13.33 -5.20
CA ARG A 107 2.66 14.69 -4.76
C ARG A 107 1.42 14.73 -3.86
N TYR A 108 0.42 13.90 -4.14
CA TYR A 108 -0.79 13.84 -3.32
C TYR A 108 -0.50 13.21 -1.94
N HIS A 109 0.33 12.15 -1.88
CA HIS A 109 0.79 11.57 -0.62
C HIS A 109 1.55 12.59 0.22
N SER A 110 2.51 13.32 -0.35
CA SER A 110 3.21 14.42 0.33
C SER A 110 2.22 15.46 0.87
N SER A 111 1.26 15.90 0.06
CA SER A 111 0.27 16.92 0.46
C SER A 111 -0.67 16.46 1.58
N ILE A 112 -1.07 15.18 1.61
CA ILE A 112 -1.97 14.66 2.65
C ILE A 112 -1.22 14.42 3.96
N ILE A 113 0.07 14.07 3.91
CA ILE A 113 0.95 14.02 5.07
C ILE A 113 1.04 15.42 5.69
N ASP A 114 1.34 16.44 4.90
CA ASP A 114 1.44 17.82 5.34
C ASP A 114 0.13 18.32 5.98
N ALA A 115 -1.01 18.04 5.32
CA ALA A 115 -2.35 18.45 5.80
C ALA A 115 -2.74 17.82 7.15
N HIS A 116 -2.11 16.71 7.54
CA HIS A 116 -2.37 16.03 8.81
C HIS A 116 -1.25 16.23 9.84
N SER A 117 -0.22 16.98 9.50
CA SER A 117 0.95 17.19 10.37
C SER A 117 0.82 18.41 11.29
N LEU A 118 -0.10 19.34 10.97
CA LEU A 118 -0.35 20.53 11.77
C LEU A 118 -1.78 20.59 12.28
N PHE A 119 -1.96 21.07 13.51
CA PHE A 119 -3.26 21.41 14.05
C PHE A 119 -3.66 22.83 13.67
N ALA A 120 -4.96 23.11 13.76
CA ALA A 120 -5.48 24.45 13.48
C ALA A 120 -4.83 25.52 14.37
N GLY A 121 -4.24 26.53 13.74
CA GLY A 121 -3.55 27.63 14.43
C GLY A 121 -2.07 27.38 14.75
N GLU A 122 -1.52 26.24 14.39
CA GLU A 122 -0.05 26.03 14.50
C GLU A 122 0.71 26.78 13.42
N ASP A 123 1.95 27.13 13.74
CA ASP A 123 2.87 27.78 12.82
C ASP A 123 3.34 26.81 11.74
N PHE A 124 3.37 27.25 10.49
CA PHE A 124 3.86 26.45 9.35
C PHE A 124 5.34 26.03 9.49
N GLU A 125 6.16 26.76 10.25
CA GLU A 125 7.54 26.38 10.54
C GLU A 125 7.67 25.09 11.37
N LYS A 126 6.55 24.60 11.95
CA LYS A 126 6.50 23.32 12.64
C LYS A 126 6.22 22.14 11.71
N LEU A 127 5.96 22.40 10.41
CA LEU A 127 5.73 21.33 9.45
C LEU A 127 6.97 20.43 9.40
N PRO A 128 6.81 19.11 9.60
CA PRO A 128 7.95 18.20 9.62
C PRO A 128 8.55 18.02 8.23
N GLU A 129 9.83 17.69 8.18
CA GLU A 129 10.43 17.15 6.96
C GLU A 129 9.73 15.85 6.56
N SER A 130 9.41 15.69 5.28
CA SER A 130 8.72 14.52 4.76
C SER A 130 9.41 13.93 3.54
N LYS A 131 9.50 12.60 3.49
CA LYS A 131 10.02 11.85 2.34
C LYS A 131 8.98 10.81 1.91
N VAL A 132 8.51 10.94 0.67
CA VAL A 132 7.61 9.95 0.04
C VAL A 132 8.44 9.06 -0.87
N ILE A 133 8.54 7.80 -0.53
CA ILE A 133 9.45 6.81 -1.14
C ILE A 133 8.63 5.75 -1.86
N PHE A 134 8.81 5.64 -3.17
CA PHE A 134 8.19 4.60 -3.98
C PHE A 134 9.24 3.62 -4.50
N ILE A 135 9.13 2.37 -4.11
CA ILE A 135 9.93 1.25 -4.60
C ILE A 135 9.14 0.60 -5.74
N VAL A 136 9.65 0.71 -6.98
CA VAL A 136 8.92 0.33 -8.19
C VAL A 136 9.68 -0.76 -8.94
N ASP A 137 8.99 -1.82 -9.36
CA ASP A 137 9.58 -2.92 -10.14
C ASP A 137 9.61 -2.62 -11.65
N GLU A 138 9.81 -1.34 -12.01
CA GLU A 138 9.93 -0.85 -13.37
C GLU A 138 10.81 0.40 -13.43
N GLU A 139 11.30 0.74 -14.63
CA GLU A 139 11.97 2.02 -14.88
C GLU A 139 11.00 3.19 -14.67
N VAL A 140 11.44 4.18 -13.92
CA VAL A 140 10.65 5.37 -13.59
C VAL A 140 11.15 6.56 -14.39
N GLU A 141 10.21 7.34 -14.96
CA GLU A 141 10.47 8.57 -15.71
C GLU A 141 11.46 8.40 -16.89
N ASN A 142 11.63 7.17 -17.41
CA ASN A 142 12.59 6.78 -18.46
C ASN A 142 14.06 7.01 -18.05
N GLU A 143 14.34 7.11 -16.77
CA GLU A 143 15.69 7.22 -16.24
C GLU A 143 16.23 5.85 -15.85
N VAL A 144 17.47 5.57 -16.27
CA VAL A 144 18.20 4.35 -15.90
C VAL A 144 19.06 4.68 -14.69
N ALA A 145 18.42 4.78 -13.52
CA ALA A 145 19.10 5.05 -12.25
C ALA A 145 18.50 4.17 -11.14
N PRO A 146 19.30 3.71 -10.18
CA PRO A 146 18.82 2.91 -9.06
C PRO A 146 17.93 3.71 -8.10
N ILE A 147 18.15 5.02 -7.99
CA ILE A 147 17.41 5.93 -7.14
C ILE A 147 17.31 7.30 -7.79
N LEU A 148 16.16 7.94 -7.68
CA LEU A 148 15.90 9.30 -8.14
C LEU A 148 15.40 10.14 -6.97
N HIS A 149 16.10 11.23 -6.67
CA HIS A 149 15.73 12.23 -5.66
C HIS A 149 15.07 13.41 -6.33
N ILE A 150 13.83 13.70 -6.01
CA ILE A 150 13.05 14.77 -6.63
C ILE A 150 12.75 15.83 -5.58
N LYS A 151 13.30 17.03 -5.81
CA LYS A 151 13.15 18.21 -4.96
C LYS A 151 12.72 19.43 -5.78
N ARG A 152 12.17 20.41 -5.09
CA ARG A 152 11.84 21.69 -5.72
C ARG A 152 13.08 22.59 -5.81
N THR A 153 13.26 23.23 -6.98
CA THR A 153 14.36 24.15 -7.22
C THR A 153 13.87 25.52 -7.68
N VAL A 154 14.60 26.56 -7.33
CA VAL A 154 14.38 27.91 -7.84
C VAL A 154 14.87 27.95 -9.28
N ARG A 155 13.98 28.09 -10.25
CA ARG A 155 14.27 27.98 -11.69
C ARG A 155 15.37 28.95 -12.15
N GLU A 156 15.35 30.18 -11.63
CA GLU A 156 16.26 31.26 -12.06
C GLU A 156 17.69 31.07 -11.59
N THR A 157 17.89 30.30 -10.53
CA THR A 157 19.21 30.13 -9.88
C THR A 157 19.70 28.68 -9.83
N GLY A 158 18.82 27.72 -10.09
CA GLY A 158 19.08 26.29 -9.92
C GLY A 158 19.25 25.87 -8.43
N ARG A 159 19.03 26.78 -7.49
CA ARG A 159 19.20 26.53 -6.05
C ARG A 159 18.05 25.67 -5.55
N ASP A 160 18.35 24.74 -4.64
CA ASP A 160 17.35 23.98 -3.89
C ASP A 160 16.42 24.96 -3.12
N TYR A 161 15.12 24.78 -3.26
CA TYR A 161 14.12 25.57 -2.54
C TYR A 161 14.10 25.27 -1.05
N ASN A 162 14.53 24.05 -0.67
CA ASN A 162 14.70 23.58 0.71
C ASN A 162 13.43 23.68 1.56
N ASP A 163 12.30 23.28 1.00
CA ASP A 163 11.00 23.22 1.69
C ASP A 163 10.84 21.96 2.55
N LYS A 164 11.90 21.16 2.68
CA LYS A 164 11.92 19.96 3.52
C LYS A 164 10.97 18.83 3.07
N SER A 165 10.54 18.87 1.81
CA SER A 165 9.72 17.81 1.19
C SER A 165 10.48 17.17 0.03
N GLU A 166 10.59 15.86 0.03
CA GLU A 166 11.32 15.08 -0.97
C GLU A 166 10.49 13.90 -1.45
N ILE A 167 10.56 13.62 -2.76
CA ILE A 167 10.03 12.40 -3.35
C ILE A 167 11.21 11.56 -3.81
N ILE A 168 11.20 10.27 -3.46
CA ILE A 168 12.26 9.33 -3.81
C ILE A 168 11.64 8.18 -4.61
N TYR A 169 12.17 7.93 -5.80
CA TYR A 169 11.88 6.71 -6.54
C TYR A 169 13.06 5.76 -6.47
N ILE A 170 12.78 4.48 -6.26
CA ILE A 170 13.76 3.40 -6.28
C ILE A 170 13.36 2.40 -7.36
N ASN A 171 14.29 2.12 -8.27
CA ASN A 171 14.15 1.09 -9.28
C ASN A 171 14.53 -0.27 -8.68
N ALA A 172 13.53 -1.06 -8.28
CA ALA A 172 13.76 -2.34 -7.63
C ALA A 172 14.39 -3.42 -8.54
N ARG A 173 14.41 -3.21 -9.86
CA ARG A 173 15.09 -4.12 -10.80
C ARG A 173 16.60 -3.98 -10.78
N MET A 174 17.13 -2.86 -10.32
CA MET A 174 18.55 -2.60 -10.26
C MET A 174 19.16 -3.20 -8.99
N LYS A 175 19.88 -4.30 -9.17
CA LYS A 175 20.49 -5.11 -8.10
C LYS A 175 22.02 -5.04 -8.18
N GLU A 176 22.55 -3.82 -8.20
CA GLU A 176 23.98 -3.58 -8.23
C GLU A 176 24.65 -4.02 -6.94
N ASN A 177 25.98 -4.18 -6.95
CA ASN A 177 26.72 -4.54 -5.74
C ASN A 177 26.94 -3.31 -4.82
N THR A 178 25.84 -2.68 -4.44
CA THR A 178 25.74 -1.57 -3.47
C THR A 178 24.81 -1.97 -2.35
N ASP A 179 24.74 -1.20 -1.27
CA ASP A 179 23.79 -1.49 -0.17
C ASP A 179 22.34 -1.39 -0.66
N LEU A 180 22.02 -0.40 -1.50
CA LEU A 180 20.70 -0.28 -2.12
C LEU A 180 20.41 -1.45 -3.07
N GLY A 181 21.36 -1.87 -3.89
CA GLY A 181 21.20 -3.01 -4.81
C GLY A 181 21.00 -4.32 -4.05
N ARG A 182 21.71 -4.54 -2.93
CA ARG A 182 21.49 -5.68 -2.03
C ARG A 182 20.12 -5.62 -1.36
N LEU A 183 19.67 -4.43 -0.95
CA LEU A 183 18.31 -4.24 -0.44
C LEU A 183 17.26 -4.60 -1.50
N MET A 184 17.42 -4.13 -2.74
CA MET A 184 16.49 -4.47 -3.84
C MET A 184 16.53 -5.96 -4.19
N HIS A 185 17.68 -6.61 -4.06
CA HIS A 185 17.74 -8.07 -4.13
C HIS A 185 16.87 -8.73 -3.04
N ASP A 186 17.00 -8.29 -1.79
CA ASP A 186 16.24 -8.82 -0.66
C ASP A 186 14.73 -8.61 -0.84
N PHE A 187 14.32 -7.50 -1.45
CA PHE A 187 12.91 -7.25 -1.78
C PHE A 187 12.31 -8.29 -2.75
N HIS A 188 13.14 -8.97 -3.52
CA HIS A 188 12.71 -10.01 -4.46
C HIS A 188 12.95 -11.45 -3.96
N CYS A 189 13.59 -11.62 -2.81
CA CYS A 189 13.82 -12.95 -2.25
C CYS A 189 12.52 -13.59 -1.76
N THR A 190 12.28 -14.83 -2.15
CA THR A 190 11.19 -15.65 -1.59
C THR A 190 11.62 -16.36 -0.32
N LYS A 191 12.93 -16.58 -0.10
CA LYS A 191 13.48 -17.29 1.04
C LYS A 191 14.39 -16.39 1.87
N ALA A 192 14.32 -16.55 3.18
CA ALA A 192 15.14 -15.80 4.13
C ALA A 192 16.64 -16.12 3.98
N GLU A 193 16.98 -17.33 3.61
CA GLU A 193 18.38 -17.79 3.45
C GLU A 193 19.11 -17.11 2.27
N ASP A 194 18.36 -16.62 1.28
CA ASP A 194 18.89 -15.95 0.10
C ASP A 194 19.13 -14.44 0.33
N MET A 195 18.69 -13.90 1.45
CA MET A 195 18.75 -12.46 1.76
C MET A 195 20.10 -12.05 2.32
N TYR A 196 20.58 -10.87 1.95
CA TYR A 196 21.78 -10.24 2.50
C TYR A 196 21.56 -9.67 3.91
N SER A 197 20.40 -9.03 4.13
CA SER A 197 20.06 -8.43 5.42
C SER A 197 19.61 -9.48 6.43
N LYS A 198 20.34 -9.60 7.53
CA LYS A 198 19.96 -10.52 8.63
C LYS A 198 18.67 -10.07 9.31
N VAL A 199 18.43 -8.75 9.43
CA VAL A 199 17.24 -8.19 10.06
C VAL A 199 15.98 -8.55 9.26
N LEU A 200 16.01 -8.30 7.94
CA LEU A 200 14.90 -8.66 7.07
C LEU A 200 14.72 -10.18 6.96
N ALA A 201 15.82 -10.92 6.80
CA ALA A 201 15.80 -12.38 6.72
C ALA A 201 15.13 -13.01 7.95
N GLU A 202 15.46 -12.54 9.16
CA GLU A 202 14.85 -13.07 10.38
C GLU A 202 13.34 -12.83 10.41
N ARG A 203 12.91 -11.62 10.02
CA ARG A 203 11.48 -11.32 9.95
C ARG A 203 10.75 -12.14 8.88
N VAL A 204 11.35 -12.28 7.70
CA VAL A 204 10.82 -13.12 6.61
C VAL A 204 10.69 -14.57 7.07
N ARG A 205 11.72 -15.10 7.78
CA ARG A 205 11.69 -16.44 8.37
C ARG A 205 10.52 -16.59 9.34
N VAL A 206 10.34 -15.64 10.26
CA VAL A 206 9.21 -15.68 11.19
C VAL A 206 7.88 -15.74 10.45
N LEU A 207 7.67 -14.91 9.43
CA LEU A 207 6.40 -14.85 8.70
C LEU A 207 6.12 -16.09 7.84
N LYS A 208 7.15 -16.76 7.32
CA LYS A 208 7.00 -17.86 6.36
C LYS A 208 7.20 -19.25 6.96
N GLU A 209 8.02 -19.38 8.01
CA GLU A 209 8.46 -20.67 8.51
C GLU A 209 7.91 -21.01 9.90
N THR A 210 7.39 -20.01 10.66
CA THR A 210 6.72 -20.28 11.92
C THR A 210 5.21 -20.45 11.72
N GLN A 211 4.60 -21.32 12.54
CA GLN A 211 3.15 -21.52 12.48
C GLN A 211 2.40 -20.19 12.73
N GLU A 212 2.81 -19.40 13.70
CA GLU A 212 2.20 -18.11 14.03
C GLU A 212 2.30 -17.11 12.85
N GLY A 213 3.47 -16.99 12.23
CA GLY A 213 3.70 -16.10 11.09
C GLY A 213 2.84 -16.49 9.88
N VAL A 214 2.81 -17.78 9.53
CA VAL A 214 1.97 -18.29 8.45
C VAL A 214 0.48 -18.06 8.74
N GLU A 215 0.02 -18.26 9.97
CA GLU A 215 -1.36 -17.97 10.37
C GLU A 215 -1.70 -16.46 10.24
N ILE A 216 -0.78 -15.57 10.60
CA ILE A 216 -0.94 -14.12 10.41
C ILE A 216 -1.13 -13.81 8.92
N MET A 217 -0.25 -14.32 8.06
CA MET A 217 -0.30 -14.09 6.62
C MET A 217 -1.56 -14.66 5.98
N CYS A 218 -1.96 -15.88 6.38
CA CYS A 218 -3.21 -16.49 5.90
C CYS A 218 -4.45 -15.67 6.29
N LYS A 219 -4.48 -15.10 7.50
CA LYS A 219 -5.57 -14.21 7.94
C LYS A 219 -5.62 -12.92 7.14
N GLU A 220 -4.47 -12.34 6.81
CA GLU A 220 -4.42 -11.15 5.94
C GLU A 220 -4.93 -11.46 4.53
N MET A 221 -4.53 -12.58 3.95
CA MET A 221 -5.05 -13.05 2.65
C MET A 221 -6.57 -13.28 2.69
N ASP A 222 -7.08 -13.88 3.77
CA ASP A 222 -8.51 -14.12 3.93
C ASP A 222 -9.31 -12.81 4.02
N LYS A 223 -8.81 -11.79 4.69
CA LYS A 223 -9.42 -10.45 4.72
C LYS A 223 -9.50 -9.86 3.31
N ILE A 224 -8.41 -9.93 2.53
CA ILE A 224 -8.38 -9.43 1.14
C ILE A 224 -9.39 -10.19 0.30
N TYR A 225 -9.46 -11.51 0.44
CA TYR A 225 -10.43 -12.34 -0.26
C TYR A 225 -11.87 -11.94 0.09
N GLN A 226 -12.20 -11.76 1.37
CA GLN A 226 -13.53 -11.36 1.82
C GLN A 226 -13.94 -10.00 1.26
N VAL A 227 -13.05 -9.02 1.29
CA VAL A 227 -13.29 -7.69 0.69
C VAL A 227 -13.52 -7.83 -0.82
N GLY A 228 -12.71 -8.61 -1.51
CA GLY A 228 -12.88 -8.88 -2.94
C GLY A 228 -14.20 -9.57 -3.27
N GLU A 229 -14.62 -10.52 -2.45
CA GLU A 229 -15.91 -11.22 -2.59
C GLU A 229 -17.09 -10.26 -2.39
N GLU A 230 -17.04 -9.40 -1.37
CA GLU A 230 -18.06 -8.37 -1.11
C GLU A 230 -18.13 -7.36 -2.27
N CYS A 231 -16.99 -6.83 -2.68
CA CYS A 231 -16.90 -5.93 -3.83
C CYS A 231 -17.44 -6.57 -5.12
N GLY A 232 -17.11 -7.84 -5.35
CA GLY A 232 -17.60 -8.60 -6.49
C GLY A 232 -19.13 -8.79 -6.46
N LYS A 233 -19.68 -9.10 -5.29
CA LYS A 233 -21.14 -9.20 -5.08
C LYS A 233 -21.82 -7.86 -5.33
N GLU A 234 -21.32 -6.78 -4.80
CA GLU A 234 -21.90 -5.43 -4.99
C GLU A 234 -21.79 -4.99 -6.46
N LYS A 235 -20.66 -5.26 -7.11
CA LYS A 235 -20.49 -5.00 -8.54
C LYS A 235 -21.50 -5.79 -9.39
N GLY A 236 -21.70 -7.07 -9.09
CA GLY A 236 -22.69 -7.91 -9.77
C GLY A 236 -24.13 -7.42 -9.58
N LYS A 237 -24.47 -6.93 -8.37
CA LYS A 237 -25.78 -6.31 -8.10
C LYS A 237 -25.95 -5.02 -8.91
N TYR A 238 -24.92 -4.15 -8.94
CA TYR A 238 -24.93 -2.95 -9.73
C TYR A 238 -25.12 -3.23 -11.22
N GLU A 239 -24.33 -4.14 -11.80
CA GLU A 239 -24.44 -4.54 -13.21
C GLU A 239 -25.82 -5.11 -13.55
N THR A 240 -26.39 -5.92 -12.64
CA THR A 240 -27.75 -6.46 -12.78
C THR A 240 -28.79 -5.35 -12.75
N ALA A 241 -28.67 -4.41 -11.81
CA ALA A 241 -29.59 -3.28 -11.71
C ALA A 241 -29.54 -2.40 -12.97
N MET A 242 -28.33 -2.12 -13.49
CA MET A 242 -28.15 -1.35 -14.72
C MET A 242 -28.82 -2.02 -15.91
N LYS A 243 -28.65 -3.33 -16.07
CA LYS A 243 -29.29 -4.10 -17.13
C LYS A 243 -30.81 -4.13 -17.03
N LEU A 244 -31.35 -4.24 -15.82
CA LEU A 244 -32.79 -4.17 -15.58
C LEU A 244 -33.35 -2.77 -15.86
N LEU A 245 -32.62 -1.70 -15.56
CA LEU A 245 -33.00 -0.32 -15.92
C LEU A 245 -33.06 -0.12 -17.43
N GLU A 246 -32.10 -0.66 -18.18
CA GLU A 246 -32.09 -0.64 -19.65
C GLU A 246 -33.29 -1.37 -20.25
N LEU A 247 -33.71 -2.48 -19.61
CA LEU A 247 -34.89 -3.25 -20.01
C LEU A 247 -36.21 -2.58 -19.58
N GLY A 248 -36.17 -1.45 -18.91
CA GLY A 248 -37.36 -0.69 -18.50
C GLY A 248 -38.09 -1.25 -17.26
N ALA A 249 -37.40 -2.04 -16.43
CA ALA A 249 -37.97 -2.51 -15.17
C ALA A 249 -38.18 -1.35 -14.18
N ARG A 250 -39.16 -1.49 -13.29
CA ARG A 250 -39.50 -0.49 -12.29
C ARG A 250 -38.42 -0.45 -11.20
N GLU A 251 -38.11 0.75 -10.71
CA GLU A 251 -37.07 1.00 -9.72
C GLU A 251 -37.31 0.27 -8.40
N ASP A 252 -38.56 0.12 -7.96
CA ASP A 252 -38.92 -0.66 -6.77
C ASP A 252 -38.66 -2.15 -6.92
N MET A 253 -38.97 -2.72 -8.08
CA MET A 253 -38.68 -4.13 -8.40
C MET A 253 -37.16 -4.39 -8.48
N ILE A 254 -36.42 -3.46 -9.07
CA ILE A 254 -34.96 -3.57 -9.15
C ILE A 254 -34.35 -3.50 -7.74
N ALA A 255 -34.79 -2.58 -6.92
CA ALA A 255 -34.34 -2.42 -5.54
C ALA A 255 -34.54 -3.73 -4.73
N GLU A 256 -35.71 -4.34 -4.86
CA GLU A 256 -35.99 -5.65 -4.23
C GLU A 256 -35.11 -6.77 -4.78
N ALA A 257 -34.90 -6.84 -6.09
CA ALA A 257 -34.11 -7.88 -6.75
C ALA A 257 -32.63 -7.86 -6.38
N VAL A 258 -32.04 -6.66 -6.22
CA VAL A 258 -30.61 -6.51 -5.90
C VAL A 258 -30.34 -6.23 -4.42
N GLY A 259 -31.39 -6.04 -3.60
CA GLY A 259 -31.26 -5.81 -2.15
C GLY A 259 -30.69 -4.43 -1.80
N HIS A 260 -31.03 -3.40 -2.58
CA HIS A 260 -30.66 -2.00 -2.36
C HIS A 260 -31.89 -1.11 -2.14
N SER A 261 -31.66 0.15 -1.72
CA SER A 261 -32.77 1.10 -1.60
C SER A 261 -33.22 1.67 -2.95
N VAL A 262 -34.47 2.07 -3.06
CA VAL A 262 -35.00 2.70 -4.27
C VAL A 262 -34.24 4.01 -4.58
N GLU A 263 -33.81 4.72 -3.54
CA GLU A 263 -33.00 5.95 -3.65
C GLU A 263 -31.64 5.69 -4.32
N GLU A 264 -31.00 4.58 -4.00
CA GLU A 264 -29.73 4.18 -4.64
C GLU A 264 -29.93 3.83 -6.11
N ILE A 265 -31.00 3.07 -6.44
CA ILE A 265 -31.34 2.77 -7.83
C ILE A 265 -31.60 4.05 -8.64
N LYS A 266 -32.29 5.03 -8.07
CA LYS A 266 -32.50 6.34 -8.71
C LYS A 266 -31.21 7.09 -8.94
N ARG A 267 -30.28 7.03 -7.99
CA ARG A 267 -28.95 7.64 -8.11
C ARG A 267 -28.18 7.01 -9.27
N TRP A 268 -28.10 5.68 -9.31
CA TRP A 268 -27.44 4.93 -10.39
C TRP A 268 -28.04 5.25 -11.77
N LYS A 269 -29.37 5.33 -11.86
CA LYS A 269 -30.07 5.72 -13.09
C LYS A 269 -29.70 7.14 -13.55
N ASN A 270 -29.54 8.06 -12.63
CA ASN A 270 -29.15 9.44 -12.95
C ASN A 270 -27.69 9.53 -13.41
N ASP A 271 -26.80 8.75 -12.81
CA ASP A 271 -25.38 8.70 -13.19
C ASP A 271 -25.21 8.11 -14.59
N MET A 272 -26.01 7.09 -14.95
CA MET A 272 -26.05 6.52 -16.32
C MET A 272 -26.44 7.56 -17.38
N LYS A 273 -27.32 8.51 -17.04
CA LYS A 273 -27.75 9.57 -17.99
C LYS A 273 -26.73 10.68 -18.20
N ARG A 274 -25.70 10.75 -17.36
CA ARG A 274 -24.64 11.76 -17.38
C ARG A 274 -23.37 11.30 -18.11
N GLN A 275 -23.27 10.01 -18.42
CA GLN A 275 -22.23 9.40 -19.26
C GLN A 275 -22.71 9.33 -20.71
#